data_3ee9cdca85686e39877805828f7b0a4f
#
_entry.id   3ee9cdca85686e39877805828f7b0a4f
#
_cell.length_a   1.000
_cell.length_b   1.000
_cell.length_c   1.000
_cell.angle_alpha   90.00
_cell.angle_beta   90.00
_cell.angle_gamma   90.00
#
_symmetry.space_group_name_H-M   'P 1'
#
loop_
_entity.id
_entity.type
_entity.pdbx_description
1 polymer ?
#
loop_
_entity_poly.entity_id
_entity_poly.type
_entity_poly.pdbx_seq_one_letter_code
_entity_poly.pdbx_strand_id
1 'polypeptide(L)'
;LSSFVHPRFSADKDGKVIVTPASIVSGNEMAIQVGLPKKSITGVTIVPMAAFGRNVSLNDETQLVLGNLYHMGHDEGSQTHPQKVAIDVESLSMHTFITGSTGSGKSTIIYSILDKLMKTPVKNNQQKNIKFMVIEPAKGEYKDRFGYYSNVKVYGTNYKKTPLLRINPFSFPEDVHVLEHIDRLIEIFNVCWPMYAAMPAVLKDSIERAYIVSGWKLDVSECKYRDSNNNPLYPNFTDVLNQINAVMNESQYSSDSKGDY
;
A
#
# COMPACT_ATOMS: atom_id res chain seq x y z
N LEU A 1 51.71 -15.48 -0.68
CA LEU A 1 53.03 -15.52 -0.02
C LEU A 1 53.34 -14.13 0.47
N SER A 2 53.22 -13.92 1.76
CA SER A 2 53.50 -12.67 2.45
C SER A 2 54.95 -12.30 2.26
N SER A 3 55.25 -11.29 1.49
CA SER A 3 56.51 -10.62 1.58
C SER A 3 56.53 -9.84 2.89
N PHE A 4 57.25 -10.33 3.88
CA PHE A 4 57.46 -9.63 5.12
C PHE A 4 58.08 -8.26 4.84
N VAL A 5 57.51 -7.29 5.48
CA VAL A 5 57.97 -5.91 5.51
C VAL A 5 59.41 -5.86 5.97
N HIS A 6 60.30 -5.53 5.09
CA HIS A 6 61.65 -5.14 5.50
C HIS A 6 61.62 -3.62 5.74
N PRO A 7 62.01 -3.15 6.93
CA PRO A 7 62.17 -1.73 7.16
C PRO A 7 63.15 -1.15 6.14
N ARG A 8 62.73 -0.06 5.49
CA ARG A 8 63.68 0.68 4.63
C ARG A 8 64.58 1.53 5.51
N PHE A 9 65.89 1.37 5.31
CA PHE A 9 66.91 2.20 5.95
C PHE A 9 67.30 3.30 4.97
N SER A 10 67.20 4.55 5.37
CA SER A 10 67.73 5.69 4.66
C SER A 10 68.57 6.52 5.63
N ALA A 11 69.64 7.15 5.14
CA ALA A 11 70.36 8.13 5.93
C ALA A 11 69.89 9.53 5.57
N ASP A 12 69.66 10.39 6.57
CA ASP A 12 69.44 11.80 6.36
C ASP A 12 70.76 12.54 6.02
N LYS A 13 70.67 13.85 5.82
CA LYS A 13 71.81 14.69 5.49
C LYS A 13 72.87 14.74 6.58
N ASP A 14 72.50 14.38 7.82
CA ASP A 14 73.37 14.36 9.00
C ASP A 14 73.90 12.95 9.33
N GLY A 15 73.70 11.99 8.44
CA GLY A 15 74.11 10.61 8.61
C GLY A 15 73.27 9.77 9.60
N LYS A 16 72.17 10.30 10.10
CA LYS A 16 71.21 9.53 10.95
C LYS A 16 70.44 8.54 10.11
N VAL A 17 70.41 7.31 10.58
CA VAL A 17 69.63 6.24 9.94
C VAL A 17 68.20 6.41 10.29
N ILE A 18 67.33 6.69 9.28
CA ILE A 18 65.89 6.72 9.39
C ILE A 18 65.42 5.34 9.01
N VAL A 19 64.72 4.71 9.92
CA VAL A 19 64.01 3.43 9.69
C VAL A 19 62.55 3.72 9.42
N THR A 20 62.13 3.53 8.18
CA THR A 20 60.73 3.67 7.81
C THR A 20 60.07 2.29 7.76
N PRO A 21 59.09 1.98 8.59
CA PRO A 21 58.35 0.74 8.50
C PRO A 21 57.47 0.82 7.24
N ALA A 22 58.02 0.40 6.12
CA ALA A 22 57.27 0.38 4.87
C ALA A 22 57.29 -1.02 4.26
N SER A 23 56.16 -1.52 3.84
CA SER A 23 56.07 -2.72 3.02
C SER A 23 55.58 -2.35 1.63
N ILE A 24 56.09 -3.08 0.65
CA ILE A 24 55.56 -3.01 -0.70
C ILE A 24 54.34 -3.93 -0.71
N VAL A 25 53.17 -3.37 -0.90
CA VAL A 25 51.90 -4.11 -1.04
C VAL A 25 51.37 -3.92 -2.46
N SER A 26 50.78 -4.95 -3.03
CA SER A 26 50.06 -4.83 -4.29
C SER A 26 48.77 -4.02 -4.10
N GLY A 27 48.21 -3.46 -5.18
CA GLY A 27 46.95 -2.74 -5.12
C GLY A 27 45.81 -3.57 -4.52
N ASN A 28 45.78 -4.88 -4.77
CA ASN A 28 44.82 -5.78 -4.19
C ASN A 28 45.01 -5.99 -2.69
N GLU A 29 46.26 -6.12 -2.23
CA GLU A 29 46.57 -6.24 -0.79
C GLU A 29 46.29 -4.94 -0.05
N MET A 30 46.54 -3.80 -0.68
CA MET A 30 46.22 -2.49 -0.11
C MET A 30 44.69 -2.34 0.02
N ALA A 31 43.90 -2.78 -0.95
CA ALA A 31 42.46 -2.78 -0.88
C ALA A 31 41.91 -3.64 0.28
N ILE A 32 42.58 -4.76 0.58
CA ILE A 32 42.22 -5.61 1.73
C ILE A 32 42.61 -4.94 3.06
N GLN A 33 43.75 -4.30 3.13
CA GLN A 33 44.23 -3.66 4.36
C GLN A 33 43.48 -2.36 4.69
N VAL A 34 43.10 -1.59 3.69
CA VAL A 34 42.37 -0.32 3.85
C VAL A 34 40.87 -0.53 3.78
N GLY A 35 40.43 -1.68 3.31
CA GLY A 35 39.01 -2.02 3.18
C GLY A 35 38.31 -2.03 4.53
N LEU A 36 37.16 -1.38 4.60
CA LEU A 36 36.28 -1.44 5.77
C LEU A 36 35.75 -2.87 5.97
N PRO A 37 35.57 -3.31 7.23
CA PRO A 37 35.04 -4.63 7.49
C PRO A 37 33.65 -4.80 6.85
N LYS A 38 33.40 -5.98 6.26
CA LYS A 38 32.08 -6.32 5.63
C LYS A 38 31.02 -6.80 6.63
N LYS A 39 31.42 -7.03 7.87
CA LYS A 39 30.54 -7.45 8.97
C LYS A 39 30.81 -6.59 10.18
N SER A 40 29.80 -6.38 11.02
CA SER A 40 29.98 -5.66 12.29
C SER A 40 31.05 -6.35 13.15
N ILE A 41 31.97 -5.57 13.66
CA ILE A 41 33.03 -5.96 14.62
C ILE A 41 32.92 -5.07 15.84
N THR A 42 33.58 -5.45 16.92
CA THR A 42 33.63 -4.67 18.17
C THR A 42 34.13 -3.25 17.89
N GLY A 43 33.30 -2.25 18.18
CA GLY A 43 33.61 -0.83 17.97
C GLY A 43 33.28 -0.28 16.57
N VAL A 44 32.95 -1.13 15.59
CA VAL A 44 32.54 -0.70 14.25
C VAL A 44 31.25 -1.43 13.86
N THR A 45 30.17 -0.71 13.83
CA THR A 45 28.88 -1.23 13.38
C THR A 45 28.74 -1.02 11.87
N ILE A 46 28.46 -2.09 11.14
CA ILE A 46 28.14 -2.03 9.71
C ILE A 46 26.64 -2.20 9.54
N VAL A 47 26.02 -1.20 8.96
CA VAL A 47 24.61 -1.28 8.56
C VAL A 47 24.58 -1.86 7.14
N PRO A 48 23.86 -2.98 6.91
CA PRO A 48 23.67 -3.51 5.56
C PRO A 48 22.98 -2.46 4.70
N MET A 49 23.56 -2.12 3.57
CA MET A 49 22.96 -1.19 2.63
C MET A 49 22.33 -1.97 1.49
N ALA A 50 21.14 -1.54 1.06
CA ALA A 50 20.52 -2.10 -0.13
C ALA A 50 21.29 -1.65 -1.38
N ALA A 51 21.58 -2.60 -2.27
CA ALA A 51 22.08 -2.27 -3.60
C ALA A 51 20.92 -1.78 -4.46
N PHE A 52 21.09 -0.64 -5.11
CA PHE A 52 20.11 -0.09 -6.04
C PHE A 52 20.83 0.54 -7.24
N GLY A 53 20.10 0.61 -8.39
CA GLY A 53 20.62 1.21 -9.60
C GLY A 53 20.79 2.72 -9.45
N ARG A 54 21.92 3.25 -9.89
CA ARG A 54 22.23 4.68 -9.84
C ARG A 54 21.93 5.42 -11.15
N ASN A 55 21.86 4.70 -12.25
CA ASN A 55 21.64 5.27 -13.58
C ASN A 55 20.17 5.14 -13.97
N VAL A 56 19.33 5.95 -13.36
CA VAL A 56 17.91 6.02 -13.74
C VAL A 56 17.73 7.27 -14.59
N SER A 57 17.26 7.08 -15.84
CA SER A 57 16.81 8.18 -16.66
C SER A 57 15.51 8.71 -16.08
N LEU A 58 15.49 9.99 -15.73
CA LEU A 58 14.28 10.64 -15.22
C LEU A 58 13.40 11.05 -16.39
N ASN A 59 12.12 10.73 -16.29
CA ASN A 59 11.07 11.25 -17.15
C ASN A 59 10.08 12.01 -16.27
N ASP A 60 10.14 13.33 -16.32
CA ASP A 60 9.32 14.22 -15.48
C ASP A 60 7.81 14.08 -15.76
N GLU A 61 7.42 13.50 -16.91
CA GLU A 61 6.00 13.29 -17.26
C GLU A 61 5.39 12.05 -16.61
N THR A 62 6.21 11.02 -16.37
CA THR A 62 5.73 9.72 -15.89
C THR A 62 6.29 9.35 -14.52
N GLN A 63 7.19 10.13 -13.98
CA GLN A 63 7.87 9.83 -12.73
C GLN A 63 7.61 10.87 -11.64
N LEU A 64 7.42 10.38 -10.44
CA LEU A 64 7.24 11.17 -9.22
C LEU A 64 8.56 11.26 -8.47
N VAL A 65 9.22 12.41 -8.50
CA VAL A 65 10.47 12.61 -7.77
C VAL A 65 10.18 12.72 -6.28
N LEU A 66 10.72 11.82 -5.47
CA LEU A 66 10.56 11.79 -4.02
C LEU A 66 11.58 12.65 -3.29
N GLY A 67 12.81 12.68 -3.74
CA GLY A 67 13.92 13.40 -3.12
C GLY A 67 15.25 13.12 -3.82
N ASN A 68 16.33 13.40 -3.12
CA ASN A 68 17.68 13.10 -3.57
C ASN A 68 18.23 11.86 -2.85
N LEU A 69 19.16 11.19 -3.51
CA LEU A 69 19.90 10.10 -2.89
C LEU A 69 20.88 10.67 -1.85
N TYR A 70 20.74 10.19 -0.61
CA TYR A 70 21.63 10.55 0.49
C TYR A 70 22.50 9.36 0.88
N HIS A 71 23.81 9.54 0.88
CA HIS A 71 24.74 8.49 1.20
C HIS A 71 25.94 9.03 1.97
N MET A 72 26.37 8.34 3.02
CA MET A 72 27.54 8.66 3.84
C MET A 72 27.61 10.12 4.34
N GLY A 73 26.48 10.72 4.68
CA GLY A 73 26.43 12.05 5.28
C GLY A 73 26.29 13.20 4.27
N HIS A 74 26.13 12.91 2.99
CA HIS A 74 25.93 13.93 1.94
C HIS A 74 25.03 13.43 0.81
N ASP A 75 24.47 14.36 0.06
CA ASP A 75 23.71 14.06 -1.14
C ASP A 75 24.66 13.53 -2.23
N GLU A 76 24.25 12.41 -2.86
CA GLU A 76 24.98 11.87 -4.01
C GLU A 76 24.72 12.71 -5.26
N GLY A 77 25.72 12.75 -6.11
CA GLY A 77 25.76 13.60 -7.29
C GLY A 77 26.55 14.90 -7.04
N SER A 78 26.56 15.78 -8.01
CA SER A 78 27.19 17.11 -7.82
C SER A 78 26.23 18.04 -7.08
N GLN A 79 26.72 19.10 -6.43
CA GLN A 79 25.88 20.12 -5.79
C GLN A 79 24.92 20.79 -6.78
N THR A 80 25.30 20.84 -8.06
CA THR A 80 24.48 21.41 -9.14
C THR A 80 23.52 20.37 -9.77
N HIS A 81 23.83 19.08 -9.65
CA HIS A 81 23.04 17.98 -10.22
C HIS A 81 22.96 16.82 -9.22
N PRO A 82 22.17 16.97 -8.14
CA PRO A 82 21.96 15.91 -7.17
C PRO A 82 21.26 14.71 -7.82
N GLN A 83 21.65 13.50 -7.43
CA GLN A 83 21.01 12.28 -7.92
C GLN A 83 19.61 12.15 -7.32
N LYS A 84 18.59 12.30 -8.15
CA LYS A 84 17.20 12.21 -7.73
C LYS A 84 16.75 10.76 -7.58
N VAL A 85 15.84 10.53 -6.63
CA VAL A 85 15.11 9.28 -6.46
C VAL A 85 13.67 9.52 -6.88
N ALA A 86 13.20 8.73 -7.82
CA ALA A 86 11.85 8.85 -8.36
C ALA A 86 11.14 7.48 -8.38
N ILE A 87 9.82 7.52 -8.34
CA ILE A 87 8.95 6.36 -8.55
C ILE A 87 8.22 6.58 -9.87
N ASP A 88 8.20 5.55 -10.70
CA ASP A 88 7.35 5.55 -11.88
C ASP A 88 5.89 5.45 -11.46
N VAL A 89 5.06 6.32 -12.02
CA VAL A 89 3.65 6.44 -11.62
C VAL A 89 2.83 5.22 -11.98
N GLU A 90 3.13 4.55 -13.09
CA GLU A 90 2.44 3.32 -13.44
C GLU A 90 2.74 2.20 -12.46
N SER A 91 3.95 2.18 -11.91
CA SER A 91 4.34 1.24 -10.86
C SER A 91 3.52 1.42 -9.57
N LEU A 92 2.94 2.60 -9.32
CA LEU A 92 2.03 2.81 -8.20
C LEU A 92 0.67 2.11 -8.37
N SER A 93 0.30 1.72 -9.58
CA SER A 93 -0.89 0.88 -9.82
C SER A 93 -0.68 -0.58 -9.45
N MET A 94 0.56 -1.00 -9.26
CA MET A 94 0.94 -2.30 -8.73
C MET A 94 0.93 -2.28 -7.19
N HIS A 95 1.06 -3.46 -6.57
CA HIS A 95 1.10 -3.56 -5.11
C HIS A 95 2.39 -2.97 -4.54
N THR A 96 2.25 -2.04 -3.61
CA THR A 96 3.37 -1.43 -2.88
C THR A 96 3.25 -1.74 -1.40
N PHE A 97 4.31 -2.24 -0.79
CA PHE A 97 4.37 -2.51 0.64
C PHE A 97 5.39 -1.60 1.32
N ILE A 98 4.94 -0.80 2.30
CA ILE A 98 5.77 0.13 3.06
C ILE A 98 5.87 -0.37 4.49
N THR A 99 7.05 -0.75 4.91
CA THR A 99 7.32 -1.29 6.25
C THR A 99 8.43 -0.53 6.96
N GLY A 100 8.45 -0.65 8.28
CA GLY A 100 9.46 -0.04 9.15
C GLY A 100 8.97 0.04 10.60
N SER A 101 9.87 0.31 11.53
CA SER A 101 9.55 0.51 12.94
C SER A 101 8.69 1.77 13.18
N THR A 102 8.13 1.92 14.37
CA THR A 102 7.41 3.13 14.75
C THR A 102 8.35 4.34 14.68
N GLY A 103 7.88 5.44 14.10
CA GLY A 103 8.69 6.66 13.92
C GLY A 103 9.66 6.65 12.73
N SER A 104 9.73 5.57 11.95
CA SER A 104 10.64 5.48 10.78
C SER A 104 10.20 6.27 9.54
N GLY A 105 9.06 6.96 9.59
CA GLY A 105 8.58 7.78 8.48
C GLY A 105 7.65 7.08 7.49
N LYS A 106 7.09 5.91 7.82
CA LYS A 106 6.15 5.18 6.94
C LYS A 106 4.99 6.06 6.44
N SER A 107 4.28 6.71 7.35
CA SER A 107 3.18 7.61 6.98
C SER A 107 3.69 8.84 6.22
N THR A 108 4.86 9.35 6.58
CA THR A 108 5.47 10.52 5.94
C THR A 108 5.77 10.29 4.46
N ILE A 109 6.28 9.10 4.10
CA ILE A 109 6.53 8.76 2.69
C ILE A 109 5.23 8.67 1.90
N ILE A 110 4.18 8.08 2.48
CA ILE A 110 2.85 8.03 1.84
C ILE A 110 2.29 9.44 1.66
N TYR A 111 2.37 10.29 2.69
CA TYR A 111 1.95 11.70 2.58
C TYR A 111 2.71 12.44 1.48
N SER A 112 4.02 12.20 1.36
CA SER A 112 4.84 12.82 0.33
C SER A 112 4.40 12.38 -1.08
N ILE A 113 4.11 11.10 -1.27
CA ILE A 113 3.62 10.57 -2.55
C ILE A 113 2.27 11.20 -2.90
N LEU A 114 1.30 11.18 -1.99
CA LEU A 114 -0.03 11.74 -2.22
C LEU A 114 0.00 13.24 -2.47
N ASP A 115 0.78 14.00 -1.69
CA ASP A 115 0.93 15.45 -1.85
C ASP A 115 1.52 15.80 -3.22
N LYS A 116 2.50 15.03 -3.67
CA LYS A 116 3.11 15.22 -4.99
C LYS A 116 2.14 14.83 -6.12
N LEU A 117 1.38 13.75 -5.99
CA LEU A 117 0.34 13.38 -6.95
C LEU A 117 -0.74 14.48 -7.09
N MET A 118 -1.05 15.19 -6.00
CA MET A 118 -2.02 16.28 -6.04
C MET A 118 -1.46 17.56 -6.66
N LYS A 119 -0.17 17.84 -6.46
CA LYS A 119 0.46 19.10 -6.87
C LYS A 119 1.12 19.04 -8.24
N THR A 120 1.54 17.86 -8.66
CA THR A 120 2.24 17.67 -9.92
C THR A 120 1.26 17.13 -10.96
N PRO A 121 1.17 17.71 -12.14
CA PRO A 121 0.29 17.22 -13.20
C PRO A 121 0.89 15.99 -13.89
N VAL A 122 1.22 14.98 -13.09
CA VAL A 122 1.70 13.69 -13.61
C VAL A 122 0.50 12.93 -14.17
N LYS A 123 0.64 12.48 -15.39
CA LYS A 123 -0.39 11.73 -16.11
C LYS A 123 0.08 10.29 -16.29
N ASN A 124 -0.87 9.36 -16.26
CA ASN A 124 -0.58 8.00 -16.67
C ASN A 124 -0.36 7.92 -18.21
N ASN A 125 0.05 6.77 -18.74
CA ASN A 125 0.27 6.55 -20.19
C ASN A 125 -0.99 6.83 -21.04
N GLN A 126 -2.18 6.88 -20.43
CA GLN A 126 -3.42 7.27 -21.10
C GLN A 126 -3.68 8.78 -21.04
N GLN A 127 -2.72 9.59 -20.61
CA GLN A 127 -2.84 11.05 -20.43
C GLN A 127 -3.95 11.48 -19.48
N LYS A 128 -4.38 10.60 -18.54
CA LYS A 128 -5.41 10.89 -17.55
C LYS A 128 -4.79 11.33 -16.23
N ASN A 129 -5.43 12.28 -15.57
CA ASN A 129 -5.05 12.68 -14.20
C ASN A 129 -5.23 11.50 -13.24
N ILE A 130 -4.22 11.29 -12.41
CA ILE A 130 -4.23 10.23 -11.42
C ILE A 130 -5.17 10.60 -10.28
N LYS A 131 -6.01 9.65 -9.91
CA LYS A 131 -6.88 9.73 -8.74
C LYS A 131 -6.41 8.70 -7.72
N PHE A 132 -6.61 9.00 -6.45
CA PHE A 132 -6.34 8.06 -5.38
C PHE A 132 -7.49 8.01 -4.38
N MET A 133 -7.59 6.90 -3.69
CA MET A 133 -8.48 6.69 -2.56
C MET A 133 -7.69 6.19 -1.38
N VAL A 134 -7.94 6.76 -0.19
CA VAL A 134 -7.33 6.33 1.05
C VAL A 134 -8.40 5.70 1.93
N ILE A 135 -8.18 4.48 2.36
CA ILE A 135 -9.00 3.78 3.36
C ILE A 135 -8.19 3.72 4.64
N GLU A 136 -8.58 4.52 5.63
CA GLU A 136 -7.91 4.61 6.93
C GLU A 136 -8.84 4.08 8.03
N PRO A 137 -8.62 2.85 8.52
CA PRO A 137 -9.51 2.24 9.53
C PRO A 137 -9.37 2.86 10.91
N ALA A 138 -8.26 3.55 11.20
CA ALA A 138 -7.96 4.12 12.50
C ALA A 138 -7.22 5.46 12.39
N LYS A 139 -7.17 6.22 13.47
CA LYS A 139 -6.46 7.50 13.69
C LYS A 139 -7.03 8.73 12.98
N GLY A 140 -7.37 8.71 11.68
CA GLY A 140 -7.90 9.85 10.93
C GLY A 140 -6.84 10.89 10.52
N GLU A 141 -5.56 10.51 10.48
CA GLU A 141 -4.44 11.41 10.18
C GLU A 141 -4.48 11.95 8.73
N TYR A 142 -4.93 11.12 7.78
CA TYR A 142 -5.06 11.52 6.37
C TYR A 142 -6.12 12.59 6.17
N LYS A 143 -7.25 12.49 6.87
CA LYS A 143 -8.29 13.51 6.87
C LYS A 143 -7.75 14.86 7.34
N ASP A 144 -6.99 14.87 8.42
CA ASP A 144 -6.42 16.08 8.99
C ASP A 144 -5.34 16.67 8.07
N ARG A 145 -4.61 15.82 7.34
CA ARG A 145 -3.55 16.24 6.41
C ARG A 145 -4.08 16.75 5.07
N PHE A 146 -5.09 16.10 4.51
CA PHE A 146 -5.54 16.34 3.14
C PHE A 146 -6.97 16.89 3.03
N GLY A 147 -7.77 16.82 4.09
CA GLY A 147 -9.18 17.18 4.04
C GLY A 147 -9.50 18.64 3.78
N TYR A 148 -8.51 19.53 3.83
CA TYR A 148 -8.67 20.96 3.51
C TYR A 148 -8.56 21.29 2.00
N TYR A 149 -8.10 20.33 1.18
CA TYR A 149 -8.06 20.52 -0.26
C TYR A 149 -9.45 20.40 -0.87
N SER A 150 -9.82 21.34 -1.72
CA SER A 150 -11.17 21.42 -2.35
C SER A 150 -11.49 20.23 -3.26
N ASN A 151 -10.48 19.56 -3.80
CA ASN A 151 -10.60 18.37 -4.64
C ASN A 151 -10.57 17.06 -3.86
N VAL A 152 -10.44 17.10 -2.53
CA VAL A 152 -10.46 15.93 -1.65
C VAL A 152 -11.83 15.82 -0.97
N LYS A 153 -12.46 14.66 -1.10
CA LYS A 153 -13.70 14.33 -0.41
C LYS A 153 -13.39 13.39 0.75
N VAL A 154 -13.77 13.82 1.95
CA VAL A 154 -13.60 13.04 3.17
C VAL A 154 -14.93 12.46 3.61
N TYR A 155 -14.97 11.15 3.81
CA TYR A 155 -16.11 10.45 4.38
C TYR A 155 -15.70 9.80 5.70
N GLY A 156 -16.64 9.61 6.59
CA GLY A 156 -16.38 8.97 7.89
C GLY A 156 -17.57 8.20 8.43
N THR A 157 -17.42 7.66 9.60
CA THR A 157 -18.46 6.90 10.30
C THR A 157 -19.30 7.75 11.25
N ASN A 158 -18.82 8.96 11.59
CA ASN A 158 -19.53 9.88 12.48
C ASN A 158 -20.16 11.03 11.69
N TYR A 159 -21.48 10.96 11.48
CA TYR A 159 -22.24 11.95 10.71
C TYR A 159 -22.18 13.39 11.28
N LYS A 160 -21.84 13.56 12.58
CA LYS A 160 -21.69 14.87 13.19
C LYS A 160 -20.39 15.58 12.82
N LYS A 161 -19.39 14.81 12.35
CA LYS A 161 -18.06 15.32 12.02
C LYS A 161 -17.76 15.31 10.52
N THR A 162 -18.27 14.34 9.79
CA THR A 162 -18.00 14.15 8.36
C THR A 162 -19.25 13.58 7.67
N PRO A 163 -19.43 13.82 6.37
CA PRO A 163 -20.39 13.06 5.58
C PRO A 163 -20.16 11.56 5.71
N LEU A 164 -21.24 10.79 5.75
CA LEU A 164 -21.14 9.33 5.78
C LEU A 164 -20.87 8.80 4.39
N LEU A 165 -20.01 7.78 4.31
CA LEU A 165 -19.91 6.95 3.11
C LEU A 165 -21.11 6.00 3.07
N ARG A 166 -22.08 6.34 2.22
CA ARG A 166 -23.31 5.55 2.04
C ARG A 166 -23.12 4.67 0.80
N ILE A 167 -22.89 3.40 1.03
CA ILE A 167 -22.78 2.38 -0.02
C ILE A 167 -23.87 1.35 0.24
N ASN A 168 -24.65 1.02 -0.78
CA ASN A 168 -25.51 -0.14 -0.75
C ASN A 168 -24.67 -1.37 -1.11
N PRO A 169 -24.39 -2.31 -0.17
CA PRO A 169 -23.54 -3.47 -0.47
C PRO A 169 -24.21 -4.44 -1.46
N PHE A 170 -25.50 -4.33 -1.67
CA PHE A 170 -26.24 -5.16 -2.62
C PHE A 170 -26.15 -4.64 -4.06
N SER A 171 -25.65 -3.43 -4.30
CA SER A 171 -25.37 -2.96 -5.66
C SER A 171 -24.03 -3.49 -6.17
N PHE A 172 -23.97 -3.84 -7.45
CA PHE A 172 -22.77 -4.40 -8.08
C PHE A 172 -22.61 -3.89 -9.52
N PRO A 173 -21.39 -3.97 -10.11
CA PRO A 173 -21.14 -3.59 -11.48
C PRO A 173 -21.88 -4.48 -12.50
N GLU A 174 -22.21 -3.93 -13.67
CA GLU A 174 -23.00 -4.63 -14.70
C GLU A 174 -22.29 -5.88 -15.29
N ASP A 175 -20.98 -5.94 -15.20
CA ASP A 175 -20.15 -7.06 -15.66
C ASP A 175 -20.06 -8.23 -14.67
N VAL A 176 -20.69 -8.11 -13.51
CA VAL A 176 -20.74 -9.15 -12.47
C VAL A 176 -22.12 -9.82 -12.46
N HIS A 177 -22.15 -11.13 -12.39
CA HIS A 177 -23.41 -11.88 -12.27
C HIS A 177 -23.97 -11.78 -10.84
N VAL A 178 -25.30 -11.63 -10.68
CA VAL A 178 -25.93 -11.45 -9.38
C VAL A 178 -25.63 -12.57 -8.38
N LEU A 179 -25.61 -13.83 -8.82
CA LEU A 179 -25.29 -14.97 -7.94
C LEU A 179 -23.83 -14.93 -7.49
N GLU A 180 -22.90 -14.56 -8.36
CA GLU A 180 -21.49 -14.38 -7.98
C GLU A 180 -21.34 -13.27 -6.93
N HIS A 181 -22.07 -12.16 -7.12
CA HIS A 181 -22.05 -11.06 -6.15
C HIS A 181 -22.62 -11.51 -4.80
N ILE A 182 -23.73 -12.26 -4.79
CA ILE A 182 -24.33 -12.80 -3.56
C ILE A 182 -23.34 -13.70 -2.81
N ASP A 183 -22.67 -14.61 -3.52
CA ASP A 183 -21.69 -15.50 -2.91
C ASP A 183 -20.53 -14.72 -2.27
N ARG A 184 -20.03 -13.70 -2.94
CA ARG A 184 -19.01 -12.80 -2.38
C ARG A 184 -19.49 -12.02 -1.15
N LEU A 185 -20.76 -11.58 -1.15
CA LEU A 185 -21.35 -10.91 0.01
C LEU A 185 -21.42 -11.84 1.23
N ILE A 186 -21.82 -13.09 1.03
CA ILE A 186 -21.86 -14.08 2.12
C ILE A 186 -20.47 -14.31 2.70
N GLU A 187 -19.43 -14.42 1.85
CA GLU A 187 -18.06 -14.52 2.32
C GLU A 187 -17.63 -13.30 3.14
N ILE A 188 -17.92 -12.08 2.67
CA ILE A 188 -17.61 -10.84 3.38
C ILE A 188 -18.34 -10.79 4.73
N PHE A 189 -19.63 -11.09 4.76
CA PHE A 189 -20.39 -11.09 5.99
C PHE A 189 -19.86 -12.12 6.98
N ASN A 190 -19.49 -13.32 6.52
CA ASN A 190 -18.93 -14.35 7.37
C ASN A 190 -17.54 -13.98 7.94
N VAL A 191 -16.75 -13.20 7.21
CA VAL A 191 -15.47 -12.66 7.72
C VAL A 191 -15.70 -11.56 8.77
N CYS A 192 -16.68 -10.68 8.53
CA CYS A 192 -16.99 -9.58 9.45
C CYS A 192 -17.70 -10.05 10.72
N TRP A 193 -18.61 -10.99 10.57
CA TRP A 193 -19.44 -11.59 11.64
C TRP A 193 -19.45 -13.10 11.45
N PRO A 194 -18.56 -13.84 12.16
CA PRO A 194 -18.52 -15.30 12.01
C PRO A 194 -19.87 -15.93 12.23
N MET A 195 -20.37 -16.59 11.21
CA MET A 195 -21.68 -17.25 11.22
C MET A 195 -21.52 -18.75 11.43
N TYR A 196 -22.42 -19.35 12.22
CA TYR A 196 -22.36 -20.76 12.57
C TYR A 196 -23.56 -21.53 12.06
N ALA A 197 -23.41 -22.85 11.95
CA ALA A 197 -24.47 -23.78 11.56
C ALA A 197 -25.20 -23.36 10.27
N ALA A 198 -26.51 -23.14 10.35
CA ALA A 198 -27.35 -22.83 9.20
C ALA A 198 -27.36 -21.34 8.81
N MET A 199 -26.75 -20.43 9.61
CA MET A 199 -26.79 -18.98 9.38
C MET A 199 -26.35 -18.54 7.98
N PRO A 200 -25.23 -19.02 7.40
CA PRO A 200 -24.84 -18.63 6.05
C PRO A 200 -25.88 -19.01 5.00
N ALA A 201 -26.52 -20.16 5.15
CA ALA A 201 -27.55 -20.63 4.22
C ALA A 201 -28.82 -19.82 4.31
N VAL A 202 -29.28 -19.50 5.53
CA VAL A 202 -30.45 -18.63 5.78
C VAL A 202 -30.20 -17.25 5.22
N LEU A 203 -29.03 -16.67 5.46
CA LEU A 203 -28.68 -15.34 4.95
C LEU A 203 -28.64 -15.34 3.42
N LYS A 204 -28.05 -16.38 2.79
CA LYS A 204 -28.00 -16.50 1.34
C LYS A 204 -29.39 -16.57 0.74
N ASP A 205 -30.25 -17.47 1.22
CA ASP A 205 -31.65 -17.59 0.75
C ASP A 205 -32.44 -16.28 0.93
N SER A 206 -32.21 -15.58 2.05
CA SER A 206 -32.87 -14.30 2.31
C SER A 206 -32.41 -13.19 1.36
N ILE A 207 -31.12 -13.15 1.01
CA ILE A 207 -30.58 -12.19 0.05
C ILE A 207 -31.11 -12.52 -1.36
N GLU A 208 -31.10 -13.78 -1.78
CA GLU A 208 -31.66 -14.20 -3.07
C GLU A 208 -33.14 -13.81 -3.20
N ARG A 209 -33.94 -14.05 -2.18
CA ARG A 209 -35.37 -13.63 -2.14
C ARG A 209 -35.52 -12.11 -2.18
N ALA A 210 -34.65 -11.37 -1.48
CA ALA A 210 -34.72 -9.90 -1.52
C ALA A 210 -34.39 -9.37 -2.94
N TYR A 211 -33.49 -9.97 -3.68
CA TYR A 211 -33.26 -9.63 -5.09
C TYR A 211 -34.49 -9.97 -5.96
N ILE A 212 -35.10 -11.14 -5.77
CA ILE A 212 -36.30 -11.56 -6.52
C ILE A 212 -37.43 -10.57 -6.28
N VAL A 213 -37.68 -10.18 -5.03
CA VAL A 213 -38.69 -9.16 -4.67
C VAL A 213 -38.37 -7.79 -5.30
N SER A 214 -37.08 -7.43 -5.40
CA SER A 214 -36.65 -6.21 -6.09
C SER A 214 -36.72 -6.30 -7.61
N GLY A 215 -37.19 -7.43 -8.16
CA GLY A 215 -37.45 -7.62 -9.60
C GLY A 215 -36.30 -8.27 -10.37
N TRP A 216 -35.31 -8.86 -9.68
CA TRP A 216 -34.21 -9.58 -10.31
C TRP A 216 -34.61 -11.01 -10.70
N LYS A 217 -34.19 -11.41 -11.88
CA LYS A 217 -34.16 -12.81 -12.33
C LYS A 217 -32.73 -13.31 -12.12
N LEU A 218 -32.57 -14.20 -11.14
CA LEU A 218 -31.22 -14.62 -10.69
C LEU A 218 -30.50 -15.47 -11.73
N ASP A 219 -31.20 -16.23 -12.56
CA ASP A 219 -30.65 -17.10 -13.60
C ASP A 219 -29.98 -16.34 -14.75
N VAL A 220 -30.53 -15.20 -15.13
CA VAL A 220 -30.03 -14.37 -16.23
C VAL A 220 -29.37 -13.06 -15.75
N SER A 221 -29.36 -12.82 -14.45
CA SER A 221 -28.82 -11.59 -13.84
C SER A 221 -29.44 -10.30 -14.38
N GLU A 222 -30.75 -10.30 -14.61
CA GLU A 222 -31.50 -9.14 -15.15
C GLU A 222 -32.49 -8.60 -14.12
N CYS A 223 -32.57 -7.27 -14.01
CA CYS A 223 -33.57 -6.60 -13.19
C CYS A 223 -34.70 -6.03 -14.05
N LYS A 224 -35.93 -6.38 -13.70
CA LYS A 224 -37.14 -5.86 -14.36
C LYS A 224 -37.42 -4.40 -14.02
N TYR A 225 -37.10 -3.98 -12.80
CA TYR A 225 -37.46 -2.65 -12.28
C TYR A 225 -36.22 -1.73 -12.35
N ARG A 226 -36.49 -0.47 -12.70
CA ARG A 226 -35.46 0.54 -12.82
C ARG A 226 -35.86 1.81 -12.09
N ASP A 227 -34.88 2.56 -11.60
CA ASP A 227 -35.10 3.87 -10.99
C ASP A 227 -35.32 4.97 -12.06
N SER A 228 -35.52 6.21 -11.60
CA SER A 228 -35.71 7.38 -12.48
C SER A 228 -34.49 7.68 -13.36
N ASN A 229 -33.30 7.16 -13.02
CA ASN A 229 -32.05 7.31 -13.75
C ASN A 229 -31.74 6.08 -14.63
N ASN A 230 -32.71 5.18 -14.79
CA ASN A 230 -32.58 3.93 -15.54
C ASN A 230 -31.59 2.91 -14.94
N ASN A 231 -31.22 3.04 -13.65
CA ASN A 231 -30.41 2.05 -12.96
C ASN A 231 -31.29 0.91 -12.44
N PRO A 232 -30.77 -0.34 -12.36
CA PRO A 232 -31.46 -1.45 -11.73
C PRO A 232 -31.81 -1.14 -10.27
N LEU A 233 -32.96 -1.59 -9.81
CA LEU A 233 -33.31 -1.52 -8.40
C LEU A 233 -32.61 -2.64 -7.64
N TYR A 234 -31.91 -2.28 -6.58
CA TYR A 234 -31.23 -3.21 -5.70
C TYR A 234 -31.91 -3.29 -4.35
N PRO A 235 -31.97 -4.47 -3.71
CA PRO A 235 -32.45 -4.57 -2.34
C PRO A 235 -31.57 -3.75 -1.38
N ASN A 236 -32.08 -3.54 -0.19
CA ASN A 236 -31.34 -2.93 0.91
C ASN A 236 -31.42 -3.83 2.15
N PHE A 237 -30.78 -3.44 3.25
CA PHE A 237 -30.78 -4.24 4.48
C PHE A 237 -32.17 -4.49 5.05
N THR A 238 -33.12 -3.55 4.90
CA THR A 238 -34.51 -3.75 5.36
C THR A 238 -35.21 -4.83 4.54
N ASP A 239 -34.97 -4.87 3.23
CA ASP A 239 -35.56 -5.90 2.37
C ASP A 239 -35.02 -7.28 2.75
N VAL A 240 -33.69 -7.39 2.99
CA VAL A 240 -33.08 -8.65 3.44
C VAL A 240 -33.62 -9.06 4.81
N LEU A 241 -33.72 -8.14 5.78
CA LEU A 241 -34.28 -8.43 7.10
C LEU A 241 -35.71 -8.99 7.03
N ASN A 242 -36.54 -8.42 6.16
CA ASN A 242 -37.90 -8.91 5.94
C ASN A 242 -37.89 -10.35 5.40
N GLN A 243 -36.97 -10.69 4.52
CA GLN A 243 -36.84 -12.04 3.98
C GLN A 243 -36.27 -13.03 5.00
N ILE A 244 -35.32 -12.61 5.88
CA ILE A 244 -34.84 -13.45 6.97
C ILE A 244 -36.00 -13.96 7.83
N ASN A 245 -36.88 -13.07 8.24
CA ASN A 245 -38.05 -13.43 9.02
C ASN A 245 -38.97 -14.43 8.28
N ALA A 246 -39.17 -14.29 6.98
CA ALA A 246 -39.94 -15.21 6.18
C ALA A 246 -39.25 -16.58 6.07
N VAL A 247 -37.97 -16.63 5.73
CA VAL A 247 -37.19 -17.87 5.61
C VAL A 247 -37.17 -18.64 6.93
N MET A 248 -36.99 -17.95 8.05
CA MET A 248 -36.97 -18.58 9.38
C MET A 248 -38.33 -19.15 9.78
N ASN A 249 -39.44 -18.50 9.39
CA ASN A 249 -40.76 -19.02 9.67
C ASN A 249 -41.14 -20.22 8.80
N GLU A 250 -40.65 -20.27 7.56
CA GLU A 250 -40.82 -21.40 6.63
C GLU A 250 -39.95 -22.58 6.95
N SER A 251 -38.75 -22.34 7.51
CA SER A 251 -37.77 -23.38 7.83
C SER A 251 -38.10 -24.07 9.15
N GLN A 252 -37.84 -25.40 9.21
CA GLN A 252 -38.02 -26.20 10.42
C GLN A 252 -36.79 -26.11 11.36
N TYR A 253 -36.17 -24.91 11.47
CA TYR A 253 -35.07 -24.71 12.40
C TYR A 253 -35.54 -24.80 13.86
N SER A 254 -34.70 -25.38 14.74
CA SER A 254 -35.02 -25.48 16.17
C SER A 254 -35.16 -24.10 16.80
N SER A 255 -35.95 -24.02 17.89
CA SER A 255 -36.17 -22.78 18.64
C SER A 255 -34.87 -22.11 19.09
N ASP A 256 -33.84 -22.92 19.39
CA ASP A 256 -32.52 -22.46 19.81
C ASP A 256 -31.76 -21.76 18.67
N SER A 257 -31.89 -22.29 17.42
CA SER A 257 -31.30 -21.66 16.24
C SER A 257 -32.01 -20.35 15.86
N LYS A 258 -33.29 -20.16 16.23
CA LYS A 258 -34.05 -18.95 15.92
C LYS A 258 -33.67 -17.76 16.80
N GLY A 259 -33.01 -17.99 17.95
CA GLY A 259 -32.55 -16.94 18.84
C GLY A 259 -31.20 -16.30 18.42
N ASP A 260 -30.50 -16.90 17.46
CA ASP A 260 -29.17 -16.49 17.03
C ASP A 260 -29.16 -15.53 15.81
N TYR A 261 -30.37 -15.17 15.29
CA TYR A 261 -30.52 -14.34 14.09
C TYR A 261 -31.05 -12.93 14.34
#